data_652899df80caa2396a04769a5d8955b9
#
_entry.id   652899df80caa2396a04769a5d8955b9
#
_cell.length_a   1.000
_cell.length_b   1.000
_cell.length_c   1.000
_cell.angle_alpha   90.00
_cell.angle_beta   90.00
_cell.angle_gamma   90.00
#
_symmetry.space_group_name_H-M   'P 1'
#
loop_
_entity.id
_entity.type
_entity.pdbx_description
1 polymer ?
#
loop_
_entity_poly.entity_id
_entity_poly.type
_entity_poly.pdbx_seq_one_letter_code
_entity_poly.pdbx_strand_id
1 'polypeptide(L)'
;MKMTRAFGTVSRRIAACCVLLLTVTSPVSLLAQSTDNTPVPVRAATVELEQISNPVEALGTARAWEFVSLRAGVTEHISRIHFASGQRVKAGDVLVELSHGEELAELAGARATLQRYERDAKRLRGLVGKNLSTREQLEAAETQVAETRALIDGLQARIDDRIIRAPFDGQLGLRNISVGSLATPTTEITTIQDIDRLKLDFTVPERQLSAIQGGMKIEAVSQAHPERIFNGEVMIVEARVDPQTRAFTVRGRLDNPDGQLKPGMLLRVRIISNPREALTIPEAALVPLAGEQSVFVVKKTEGGHMVQRRKVQIGHRYLGKVEVLAGLSQGEQVVTRGTLNIRDGQAVSLPAENGAASQ
;
A
#
# COMPACT_ATOMS: atom_id res chain seq x y z
N MET A 1 3.10 69.74 23.72
CA MET A 1 3.96 70.43 24.69
C MET A 1 5.38 70.26 24.15
N LYS A 2 5.85 71.26 23.39
CA LYS A 2 6.92 72.21 23.72
C LYS A 2 8.19 71.49 24.14
N MET A 3 9.36 71.67 23.65
CA MET A 3 10.10 72.80 23.04
C MET A 3 11.47 72.30 22.66
N THR A 4 11.99 72.49 21.48
CA THR A 4 12.76 73.70 21.05
C THR A 4 14.27 73.62 21.25
N ARG A 5 15.03 73.81 20.18
CA ARG A 5 16.20 74.70 19.95
C ARG A 5 17.56 74.22 20.48
N ALA A 6 18.71 74.50 19.88
CA ALA A 6 19.11 75.46 18.86
C ALA A 6 20.56 75.15 18.48
N PHE A 7 20.95 75.37 17.26
CA PHE A 7 21.84 76.43 16.72
C PHE A 7 23.26 76.51 17.29
N GLY A 8 24.23 76.50 16.36
CA GLY A 8 25.59 77.01 16.65
C GLY A 8 26.46 76.95 15.39
N THR A 9 26.33 77.90 14.52
CA THR A 9 27.24 78.34 13.47
C THR A 9 28.47 79.03 14.01
N VAL A 10 29.56 79.07 13.22
CA VAL A 10 30.55 80.16 13.03
C VAL A 10 31.94 79.57 12.77
N SER A 11 32.49 79.59 11.57
CA SER A 11 33.07 80.66 10.73
C SER A 11 34.60 80.71 10.71
N ARG A 12 35.16 80.64 9.51
CA ARG A 12 36.27 81.39 8.88
C ARG A 12 37.64 81.45 9.56
N ARG A 13 38.67 81.11 8.80
CA ARG A 13 39.77 81.92 8.19
C ARG A 13 40.83 81.02 7.59
N ILE A 14 41.02 80.97 6.26
CA ILE A 14 41.94 81.67 5.39
C ILE A 14 43.40 81.79 5.96
N ALA A 15 44.30 81.02 5.35
CA ALA A 15 45.64 81.50 5.02
C ALA A 15 46.24 80.63 3.88
N ALA A 16 46.56 81.31 2.79
CA ALA A 16 47.28 80.85 1.64
C ALA A 16 48.76 80.72 1.93
N CYS A 17 49.45 79.71 1.42
CA CYS A 17 50.86 79.84 1.06
C CYS A 17 51.17 78.90 -0.12
N CYS A 18 51.72 79.47 -1.11
CA CYS A 18 52.19 78.94 -2.39
C CYS A 18 53.38 77.99 -2.24
N VAL A 19 53.62 77.29 -3.36
CA VAL A 19 54.90 76.85 -3.94
C VAL A 19 55.26 75.40 -3.68
N LEU A 20 55.23 74.47 -4.57
CA LEU A 20 56.26 74.13 -5.60
C LEU A 20 55.81 72.90 -6.38
N LEU A 21 55.80 73.00 -7.69
CA LEU A 21 55.65 71.93 -8.66
C LEU A 21 56.84 70.94 -8.51
N LEU A 22 56.57 69.66 -8.30
CA LEU A 22 57.48 68.62 -8.72
C LEU A 22 56.62 67.49 -9.35
N THR A 23 56.61 67.46 -10.65
CA THR A 23 56.04 66.37 -11.47
C THR A 23 56.85 65.11 -11.28
N VAL A 24 56.35 64.14 -10.54
CA VAL A 24 56.86 62.78 -10.54
C VAL A 24 55.85 61.98 -11.36
N THR A 25 56.21 61.75 -12.61
CA THR A 25 55.55 60.78 -13.51
C THR A 25 55.94 59.34 -13.02
N SER A 26 55.11 58.76 -12.22
CA SER A 26 55.21 57.32 -11.94
C SER A 26 54.48 56.54 -13.03
N PRO A 27 55.11 55.56 -13.66
CA PRO A 27 54.39 54.65 -14.57
C PRO A 27 53.46 53.77 -13.75
N VAL A 28 52.16 53.93 -13.97
CA VAL A 28 51.17 52.94 -13.49
C VAL A 28 51.44 51.66 -14.26
N SER A 29 52.14 50.75 -13.62
CA SER A 29 52.24 49.35 -14.05
C SER A 29 50.84 48.76 -13.99
N LEU A 30 50.22 48.59 -15.16
CA LEU A 30 49.03 47.79 -15.33
C LEU A 30 49.41 46.36 -14.97
N LEU A 31 49.17 45.95 -13.73
CA LEU A 31 49.14 44.55 -13.35
C LEU A 31 48.05 43.85 -14.16
N ALA A 32 48.44 43.32 -15.31
CA ALA A 32 47.63 42.31 -15.97
C ALA A 32 47.43 41.17 -15.01
N GLN A 33 46.25 41.05 -14.44
CA GLN A 33 45.84 39.84 -13.74
C GLN A 33 45.86 38.71 -14.77
N SER A 34 46.94 37.95 -14.77
CA SER A 34 47.00 36.69 -15.46
C SER A 34 45.94 35.82 -14.79
N THR A 35 44.79 35.65 -15.45
CA THR A 35 43.83 34.59 -15.12
C THR A 35 44.59 33.27 -15.28
N ASP A 36 44.95 32.67 -14.17
CA ASP A 36 45.58 31.36 -14.12
C ASP A 36 44.55 30.36 -14.71
N ASN A 37 44.69 30.10 -16.00
CA ASN A 37 43.74 29.30 -16.78
C ASN A 37 44.10 27.80 -16.70
N THR A 38 44.63 27.39 -15.55
CA THR A 38 44.92 25.99 -15.30
C THR A 38 43.60 25.24 -15.16
N PRO A 39 43.32 24.23 -16.00
CA PRO A 39 42.06 23.52 -15.94
C PRO A 39 41.90 22.82 -14.58
N VAL A 40 40.82 23.12 -13.89
CA VAL A 40 40.48 22.51 -12.58
C VAL A 40 39.96 21.11 -12.81
N PRO A 41 40.51 20.06 -12.14
CA PRO A 41 39.98 18.70 -12.27
C PRO A 41 38.62 18.57 -11.62
N VAL A 42 37.60 18.10 -12.39
CA VAL A 42 36.25 17.90 -11.94
C VAL A 42 35.75 16.52 -12.37
N ARG A 43 34.75 15.96 -11.65
CA ARG A 43 33.99 14.82 -12.15
C ARG A 43 32.61 15.32 -12.62
N ALA A 44 32.17 14.79 -13.74
CA ALA A 44 30.87 15.07 -14.29
C ALA A 44 30.02 13.79 -14.36
N ALA A 45 28.70 13.95 -14.36
CA ALA A 45 27.72 12.93 -14.68
C ALA A 45 26.84 13.41 -15.82
N THR A 46 26.37 12.49 -16.63
CA THR A 46 25.45 12.77 -17.73
C THR A 46 24.02 12.92 -17.19
N VAL A 47 23.26 13.85 -17.75
CA VAL A 47 21.84 14.00 -17.50
C VAL A 47 21.10 12.86 -18.21
N GLU A 48 20.50 11.98 -17.45
CA GLU A 48 19.81 10.78 -17.95
C GLU A 48 18.30 10.95 -17.86
N LEU A 49 17.60 10.34 -18.82
CA LEU A 49 16.16 10.18 -18.75
C LEU A 49 15.87 8.87 -18.01
N GLU A 50 15.26 8.95 -16.84
CA GLU A 50 14.91 7.78 -16.04
C GLU A 50 13.42 7.74 -15.72
N GLN A 51 12.90 6.52 -15.57
CA GLN A 51 11.57 6.35 -15.01
C GLN A 51 11.61 6.59 -13.51
N ILE A 52 10.97 7.66 -13.08
CA ILE A 52 10.81 7.98 -11.66
C ILE A 52 9.36 7.78 -11.24
N SER A 53 9.17 7.41 -10.00
CA SER A 53 7.85 7.37 -9.36
C SER A 53 7.89 8.16 -8.07
N ASN A 54 6.77 8.76 -7.71
CA ASN A 54 6.60 9.36 -6.39
C ASN A 54 5.88 8.35 -5.50
N PRO A 55 6.59 7.54 -4.70
CA PRO A 55 5.94 6.59 -3.86
C PRO A 55 5.13 7.30 -2.77
N VAL A 56 3.89 6.87 -2.61
CA VAL A 56 3.10 7.25 -1.43
C VAL A 56 3.38 6.23 -0.35
N GLU A 57 3.96 6.67 0.76
CA GLU A 57 4.23 5.82 1.91
C GLU A 57 3.11 5.94 2.95
N ALA A 58 2.69 4.80 3.48
CA ALA A 58 1.66 4.70 4.51
C ALA A 58 1.96 3.55 5.47
N LEU A 59 1.27 3.52 6.59
CA LEU A 59 1.21 2.36 7.47
C LEU A 59 -0.15 1.69 7.32
N GLY A 60 -0.15 0.38 7.12
CA GLY A 60 -1.36 -0.40 6.93
C GLY A 60 -1.43 -1.59 7.87
N THR A 61 -2.63 -2.08 8.08
CA THR A 61 -2.90 -3.29 8.87
C THR A 61 -3.37 -4.39 7.93
N ALA A 62 -2.71 -5.54 7.99
CA ALA A 62 -3.13 -6.74 7.29
C ALA A 62 -4.38 -7.32 7.95
N ARG A 63 -5.37 -7.71 7.14
CA ARG A 63 -6.59 -8.39 7.57
C ARG A 63 -6.78 -9.66 6.79
N ALA A 64 -7.38 -10.66 7.39
CA ALA A 64 -7.78 -11.87 6.67
C ALA A 64 -8.70 -11.50 5.50
N TRP A 65 -8.62 -12.26 4.42
CA TRP A 65 -9.53 -12.09 3.28
C TRP A 65 -10.98 -12.31 3.71
N GLU A 66 -11.23 -13.42 4.41
CA GLU A 66 -12.47 -13.70 5.11
C GLU A 66 -12.15 -14.11 6.55
N PHE A 67 -13.02 -13.71 7.47
CA PHE A 67 -12.91 -14.01 8.89
C PHE A 67 -14.29 -14.27 9.46
N VAL A 68 -14.47 -15.41 10.11
CA VAL A 68 -15.72 -15.78 10.80
C VAL A 68 -15.40 -16.39 12.14
N SER A 69 -16.10 -15.95 13.17
CA SER A 69 -16.18 -16.63 14.46
C SER A 69 -17.28 -17.69 14.40
N LEU A 70 -16.90 -18.96 14.43
CA LEU A 70 -17.82 -20.09 14.36
C LEU A 70 -18.48 -20.30 15.72
N ARG A 71 -19.80 -20.37 15.72
CA ARG A 71 -20.65 -20.54 16.92
C ARG A 71 -21.68 -21.62 16.69
N ALA A 72 -22.28 -22.15 17.75
CA ALA A 72 -23.40 -23.04 17.63
C ALA A 72 -24.67 -22.27 17.19
N GLY A 73 -25.46 -22.84 16.30
CA GLY A 73 -26.77 -22.29 15.92
C GLY A 73 -27.84 -22.53 16.98
N VAL A 74 -27.70 -23.58 17.78
CA VAL A 74 -28.61 -24.02 18.83
C VAL A 74 -27.87 -24.28 20.13
N THR A 75 -28.60 -24.31 21.24
CA THR A 75 -28.03 -24.68 22.53
C THR A 75 -28.10 -26.20 22.69
N GLU A 76 -26.92 -26.87 22.68
CA GLU A 76 -26.84 -28.32 22.75
C GLU A 76 -25.44 -28.76 23.22
N HIS A 77 -25.32 -30.00 23.73
CA HIS A 77 -24.05 -30.59 24.13
C HIS A 77 -23.20 -30.98 22.90
N ILE A 78 -21.89 -30.76 23.01
CA ILE A 78 -20.92 -31.19 22.00
C ILE A 78 -20.71 -32.69 22.06
N SER A 79 -21.10 -33.38 20.99
CA SER A 79 -20.97 -34.84 20.84
C SER A 79 -19.56 -35.19 20.32
N ARG A 80 -19.08 -34.51 19.25
CA ARG A 80 -17.78 -34.78 18.63
C ARG A 80 -17.13 -33.52 18.12
N ILE A 81 -15.81 -33.55 18.09
CA ILE A 81 -14.97 -32.48 17.53
C ILE A 81 -14.02 -33.13 16.53
N HIS A 82 -14.01 -32.64 15.28
CA HIS A 82 -13.27 -33.23 14.16
C HIS A 82 -12.07 -32.39 13.72
N PHE A 83 -11.68 -31.37 14.45
CA PHE A 83 -10.56 -30.51 14.10
C PHE A 83 -9.56 -30.31 15.25
N ALA A 84 -8.34 -29.94 14.89
CA ALA A 84 -7.31 -29.46 15.79
C ALA A 84 -7.11 -27.93 15.67
N SER A 85 -6.63 -27.30 16.74
CA SER A 85 -6.27 -25.87 16.72
C SER A 85 -5.23 -25.56 15.64
N GLY A 86 -5.45 -24.53 14.83
CA GLY A 86 -4.55 -24.13 13.77
C GLY A 86 -4.61 -24.99 12.49
N GLN A 87 -5.50 -25.99 12.43
CA GLN A 87 -5.66 -26.85 11.27
C GLN A 87 -6.19 -26.07 10.05
N ARG A 88 -5.72 -26.40 8.85
CA ARG A 88 -6.35 -25.98 7.58
C ARG A 88 -7.50 -26.92 7.24
N VAL A 89 -8.61 -26.33 6.82
CA VAL A 89 -9.85 -27.02 6.47
C VAL A 89 -10.40 -26.49 5.16
N LYS A 90 -11.26 -27.29 4.53
CA LYS A 90 -11.97 -26.93 3.29
C LYS A 90 -13.43 -26.58 3.59
N ALA A 91 -14.03 -25.79 2.71
CA ALA A 91 -15.46 -25.51 2.77
C ALA A 91 -16.27 -26.81 2.83
N GLY A 92 -17.24 -26.85 3.75
CA GLY A 92 -18.09 -28.03 3.99
C GLY A 92 -17.53 -29.07 4.97
N ASP A 93 -16.25 -29.01 5.33
CA ASP A 93 -15.68 -29.94 6.34
C ASP A 93 -16.46 -29.84 7.65
N VAL A 94 -16.81 -30.99 8.22
CA VAL A 94 -17.49 -31.06 9.52
C VAL A 94 -16.47 -30.77 10.61
N LEU A 95 -16.73 -29.74 11.42
CA LEU A 95 -15.84 -29.30 12.50
C LEU A 95 -16.34 -29.80 13.86
N VAL A 96 -17.65 -29.64 14.11
CA VAL A 96 -18.26 -30.04 15.39
C VAL A 96 -19.63 -30.66 15.12
N GLU A 97 -19.91 -31.72 15.83
CA GLU A 97 -21.24 -32.30 15.92
C GLU A 97 -21.78 -32.06 17.33
N LEU A 98 -22.96 -31.48 17.38
CA LEU A 98 -23.76 -31.38 18.60
C LEU A 98 -24.60 -32.65 18.77
N SER A 99 -25.15 -32.85 19.94
CA SER A 99 -26.05 -33.96 20.21
C SER A 99 -27.32 -33.84 19.34
N HIS A 100 -27.63 -34.87 18.56
CA HIS A 100 -28.75 -34.91 17.63
C HIS A 100 -29.41 -36.27 17.53
N GLY A 101 -29.25 -37.10 18.58
CA GLY A 101 -29.78 -38.45 18.61
C GLY A 101 -31.31 -38.53 18.61
N GLU A 102 -32.01 -37.55 19.21
CA GLU A 102 -33.46 -37.45 19.23
C GLU A 102 -33.99 -37.14 17.81
N GLU A 103 -33.40 -36.18 17.13
CA GLU A 103 -33.81 -35.81 15.76
C GLU A 103 -33.57 -36.94 14.76
N LEU A 104 -32.48 -37.72 14.94
CA LEU A 104 -32.24 -38.88 14.11
C LEU A 104 -33.32 -39.99 14.33
N ALA A 105 -33.78 -40.20 15.56
CA ALA A 105 -34.83 -41.13 15.84
C ALA A 105 -36.18 -40.66 15.27
N GLU A 106 -36.49 -39.38 15.44
CA GLU A 106 -37.70 -38.76 14.82
C GLU A 106 -37.67 -38.86 13.29
N LEU A 107 -36.53 -38.54 12.64
CA LEU A 107 -36.34 -38.67 11.20
C LEU A 107 -36.56 -40.10 10.72
N ALA A 108 -36.04 -41.10 11.47
CA ALA A 108 -36.26 -42.50 11.13
C ALA A 108 -37.73 -42.87 11.19
N GLY A 109 -38.45 -42.42 12.24
CA GLY A 109 -39.91 -42.61 12.39
C GLY A 109 -40.72 -41.96 11.26
N ALA A 110 -40.40 -40.69 10.91
CA ALA A 110 -41.05 -39.98 9.82
C ALA A 110 -40.82 -40.66 8.47
N ARG A 111 -39.62 -41.16 8.20
CA ARG A 111 -39.29 -41.90 6.97
C ARG A 111 -40.11 -43.20 6.86
N ALA A 112 -40.27 -43.95 7.97
CA ALA A 112 -41.09 -45.14 7.99
C ALA A 112 -42.56 -44.79 7.69
N THR A 113 -43.08 -43.70 8.27
CA THR A 113 -44.43 -43.19 8.03
C THR A 113 -44.62 -42.78 6.57
N LEU A 114 -43.67 -42.04 5.98
CA LEU A 114 -43.70 -41.67 4.55
C LEU A 114 -43.78 -42.91 3.68
N GLN A 115 -42.98 -43.93 3.94
CA GLN A 115 -43.02 -45.16 3.16
C GLN A 115 -44.38 -45.85 3.23
N ARG A 116 -45.07 -45.80 4.37
CA ARG A 116 -46.45 -46.30 4.51
C ARG A 116 -47.41 -45.50 3.64
N TYR A 117 -47.41 -44.17 3.74
CA TYR A 117 -48.29 -43.31 2.99
C TYR A 117 -48.04 -43.37 1.47
N GLU A 118 -46.78 -43.49 1.03
CA GLU A 118 -46.46 -43.67 -0.40
C GLU A 118 -47.03 -45.01 -0.94
N ARG A 119 -46.98 -46.07 -0.15
CA ARG A 119 -47.61 -47.37 -0.53
C ARG A 119 -49.13 -47.23 -0.62
N ASP A 120 -49.76 -46.54 0.31
CA ASP A 120 -51.22 -46.33 0.33
C ASP A 120 -51.66 -45.46 -0.84
N ALA A 121 -50.96 -44.34 -1.12
CA ALA A 121 -51.25 -43.49 -2.27
C ALA A 121 -51.07 -44.26 -3.60
N LYS A 122 -50.01 -45.08 -3.72
CA LYS A 122 -49.80 -45.92 -4.89
C LYS A 122 -50.92 -46.96 -5.09
N ARG A 123 -51.40 -47.57 -4.00
CA ARG A 123 -52.53 -48.52 -4.02
C ARG A 123 -53.79 -47.82 -4.47
N LEU A 124 -54.16 -46.67 -3.85
CA LEU A 124 -55.34 -45.88 -4.19
C LEU A 124 -55.30 -45.39 -5.65
N ARG A 125 -54.14 -44.94 -6.15
CA ARG A 125 -53.98 -44.53 -7.55
C ARG A 125 -54.31 -45.68 -8.53
N GLY A 126 -53.90 -46.91 -8.19
CA GLY A 126 -54.26 -48.10 -8.96
C GLY A 126 -55.74 -48.46 -8.91
N LEU A 127 -56.42 -48.20 -7.76
CA LEU A 127 -57.87 -48.42 -7.58
C LEU A 127 -58.70 -47.37 -8.32
N VAL A 128 -58.32 -46.10 -8.25
CA VAL A 128 -59.00 -45.01 -8.98
C VAL A 128 -58.92 -45.27 -10.48
N GLY A 129 -57.77 -45.72 -11.01
CA GLY A 129 -57.62 -46.11 -12.43
C GLY A 129 -58.54 -47.26 -12.88
N LYS A 130 -59.11 -48.02 -11.90
CA LYS A 130 -60.07 -49.11 -12.13
C LYS A 130 -61.50 -48.74 -11.71
N ASN A 131 -61.78 -47.47 -11.36
CA ASN A 131 -63.06 -46.97 -10.79
C ASN A 131 -63.45 -47.69 -9.49
N LEU A 132 -62.53 -48.15 -8.68
CA LEU A 132 -62.78 -48.84 -7.40
C LEU A 132 -62.47 -47.99 -6.17
N SER A 133 -62.12 -46.70 -6.35
CA SER A 133 -61.88 -45.70 -5.29
C SER A 133 -62.17 -44.29 -5.82
N THR A 134 -62.43 -43.34 -4.93
CA THR A 134 -62.65 -41.95 -5.31
C THR A 134 -61.40 -41.14 -5.49
N ARG A 135 -61.48 -40.06 -6.30
CA ARG A 135 -60.35 -39.10 -6.47
C ARG A 135 -60.02 -38.40 -5.15
N GLU A 136 -61.04 -38.07 -4.36
CA GLU A 136 -60.93 -37.46 -3.05
C GLU A 136 -60.05 -38.29 -2.09
N GLN A 137 -60.24 -39.62 -2.09
CA GLN A 137 -59.42 -40.51 -1.27
C GLN A 137 -57.94 -40.55 -1.75
N LEU A 138 -57.71 -40.47 -3.04
CA LEU A 138 -56.36 -40.39 -3.59
C LEU A 138 -55.67 -39.06 -3.21
N GLU A 139 -56.39 -37.93 -3.39
CA GLU A 139 -55.92 -36.59 -3.06
C GLU A 139 -55.57 -36.47 -1.58
N ALA A 140 -56.44 -37.04 -0.69
CA ALA A 140 -56.15 -37.09 0.75
C ALA A 140 -54.87 -37.87 1.06
N ALA A 141 -54.66 -39.02 0.42
CA ALA A 141 -53.44 -39.83 0.62
C ALA A 141 -52.18 -39.13 0.07
N GLU A 142 -52.30 -38.44 -1.08
CA GLU A 142 -51.22 -37.65 -1.66
C GLU A 142 -50.88 -36.45 -0.77
N THR A 143 -51.85 -35.79 -0.13
CA THR A 143 -51.65 -34.73 0.85
C THR A 143 -50.85 -35.26 2.05
N GLN A 144 -51.17 -36.43 2.60
CA GLN A 144 -50.40 -37.05 3.71
C GLN A 144 -48.97 -37.34 3.34
N VAL A 145 -48.70 -37.76 2.08
CA VAL A 145 -47.34 -37.91 1.56
C VAL A 145 -46.59 -36.57 1.57
N ALA A 146 -47.27 -35.51 1.06
CA ALA A 146 -46.67 -34.18 0.98
C ALA A 146 -46.37 -33.60 2.39
N GLU A 147 -47.29 -33.69 3.31
CA GLU A 147 -47.13 -33.27 4.71
C GLU A 147 -45.97 -34.00 5.40
N THR A 148 -45.88 -35.33 5.22
CA THR A 148 -44.82 -36.12 5.82
C THR A 148 -43.44 -35.81 5.22
N ARG A 149 -43.37 -35.48 3.92
CA ARG A 149 -42.12 -35.00 3.27
C ARG A 149 -41.68 -33.68 3.87
N ALA A 150 -42.60 -32.73 3.99
CA ALA A 150 -42.28 -31.44 4.62
C ALA A 150 -41.79 -31.59 6.08
N LEU A 151 -42.38 -32.57 6.83
CA LEU A 151 -41.88 -32.90 8.18
C LEU A 151 -40.46 -33.46 8.14
N ILE A 152 -40.12 -34.35 7.19
CA ILE A 152 -38.79 -34.91 7.01
C ILE A 152 -37.78 -33.82 6.67
N ASP A 153 -38.13 -32.89 5.75
CA ASP A 153 -37.27 -31.77 5.38
C ASP A 153 -36.99 -30.86 6.60
N GLY A 154 -38.01 -30.60 7.41
CA GLY A 154 -37.84 -29.85 8.66
C GLY A 154 -36.96 -30.55 9.70
N LEU A 155 -37.06 -31.88 9.83
CA LEU A 155 -36.18 -32.69 10.70
C LEU A 155 -34.74 -32.69 10.20
N GLN A 156 -34.52 -32.79 8.89
CA GLN A 156 -33.21 -32.72 8.27
C GLN A 156 -32.56 -31.37 8.54
N ALA A 157 -33.27 -30.27 8.36
CA ALA A 157 -32.76 -28.92 8.67
C ALA A 157 -32.36 -28.80 10.15
N ARG A 158 -33.16 -29.35 11.08
CA ARG A 158 -32.78 -29.37 12.52
C ARG A 158 -31.53 -30.17 12.81
N ILE A 159 -31.30 -31.27 12.09
CA ILE A 159 -30.04 -32.05 12.19
C ILE A 159 -28.87 -31.23 11.62
N ASP A 160 -29.07 -30.57 10.48
CA ASP A 160 -28.03 -29.78 9.83
C ASP A 160 -27.61 -28.58 10.72
N ASP A 161 -28.53 -27.96 11.46
CA ASP A 161 -28.23 -26.90 12.45
C ASP A 161 -27.31 -27.38 13.60
N ARG A 162 -27.24 -28.69 13.83
CA ARG A 162 -26.40 -29.32 14.86
C ARG A 162 -25.05 -29.77 14.35
N ILE A 163 -24.78 -29.61 13.06
CA ILE A 163 -23.51 -29.95 12.43
C ILE A 163 -22.82 -28.66 11.98
N ILE A 164 -21.78 -28.27 12.70
CA ILE A 164 -21.06 -27.05 12.38
C ILE A 164 -19.97 -27.35 11.35
N ARG A 165 -20.05 -26.69 10.19
CA ARG A 165 -19.15 -26.89 9.07
C ARG A 165 -18.34 -25.64 8.80
N ALA A 166 -17.19 -25.82 8.13
CA ALA A 166 -16.39 -24.72 7.62
C ALA A 166 -17.13 -23.99 6.46
N PRO A 167 -17.39 -22.67 6.54
CA PRO A 167 -18.10 -21.94 5.50
C PRO A 167 -17.25 -21.67 4.25
N PHE A 168 -15.92 -21.68 4.38
CA PHE A 168 -14.95 -21.47 3.30
C PHE A 168 -13.63 -22.18 3.64
N ASP A 169 -12.72 -22.25 2.66
CA ASP A 169 -11.38 -22.78 2.85
C ASP A 169 -10.54 -21.83 3.71
N GLY A 170 -9.91 -22.34 4.77
CA GLY A 170 -9.17 -21.46 5.66
C GLY A 170 -8.40 -22.18 6.77
N GLN A 171 -7.77 -21.39 7.60
CA GLN A 171 -7.08 -21.86 8.79
C GLN A 171 -7.95 -21.59 10.03
N LEU A 172 -8.12 -22.62 10.85
CA LEU A 172 -8.82 -22.53 12.11
C LEU A 172 -7.95 -21.86 13.19
N GLY A 173 -8.60 -21.15 14.10
CA GLY A 173 -7.99 -20.59 15.29
C GLY A 173 -7.80 -21.62 16.41
N LEU A 174 -7.71 -21.11 17.63
CA LEU A 174 -7.66 -21.96 18.83
C LEU A 174 -9.03 -22.57 19.13
N ARG A 175 -9.03 -23.80 19.62
CA ARG A 175 -10.24 -24.49 20.09
C ARG A 175 -10.53 -24.10 21.53
N ASN A 176 -11.69 -23.53 21.79
CA ASN A 176 -12.10 -23.07 23.12
C ASN A 176 -13.17 -23.98 23.78
N ILE A 177 -13.40 -25.16 23.21
CA ILE A 177 -14.47 -26.06 23.61
C ILE A 177 -13.96 -27.49 23.84
N SER A 178 -14.72 -28.32 24.57
CA SER A 178 -14.45 -29.73 24.79
C SER A 178 -15.69 -30.59 24.56
N VAL A 179 -15.47 -31.87 24.22
CA VAL A 179 -16.57 -32.83 24.10
C VAL A 179 -17.30 -32.93 25.46
N GLY A 180 -18.64 -32.94 25.41
CA GLY A 180 -19.51 -32.93 26.59
C GLY A 180 -19.84 -31.54 27.13
N SER A 181 -19.17 -30.45 26.66
CA SER A 181 -19.55 -29.08 27.06
C SER A 181 -20.84 -28.64 26.36
N LEU A 182 -21.60 -27.78 27.04
CA LEU A 182 -22.78 -27.14 26.46
C LEU A 182 -22.34 -25.98 25.54
N ALA A 183 -22.69 -26.05 24.29
CA ALA A 183 -22.53 -24.95 23.32
C ALA A 183 -23.80 -24.14 23.21
N THR A 184 -23.69 -22.83 23.11
CA THR A 184 -24.80 -21.88 22.94
C THR A 184 -24.50 -20.95 21.76
N PRO A 185 -25.48 -20.21 21.23
CA PRO A 185 -25.24 -19.22 20.16
C PRO A 185 -24.22 -18.12 20.53
N THR A 186 -23.94 -17.91 21.80
CA THR A 186 -22.92 -16.97 22.27
C THR A 186 -21.54 -17.61 22.46
N THR A 187 -21.46 -18.95 22.51
CA THR A 187 -20.22 -19.68 22.70
C THR A 187 -19.39 -19.69 21.43
N GLU A 188 -18.21 -19.04 21.45
CA GLU A 188 -17.26 -19.14 20.35
C GLU A 188 -16.56 -20.51 20.40
N ILE A 189 -16.73 -21.27 19.34
CA ILE A 189 -16.16 -22.61 19.17
C ILE A 189 -14.72 -22.49 18.70
N THR A 190 -14.50 -21.77 17.64
CA THR A 190 -13.22 -21.42 17.04
C THR A 190 -13.44 -20.30 16.01
N THR A 191 -12.36 -19.75 15.46
CA THR A 191 -12.40 -18.85 14.33
C THR A 191 -11.92 -19.54 13.06
N ILE A 192 -12.37 -19.11 11.90
CA ILE A 192 -11.83 -19.52 10.61
C ILE A 192 -11.39 -18.27 9.82
N GLN A 193 -10.23 -18.36 9.19
CA GLN A 193 -9.63 -17.24 8.47
C GLN A 193 -9.06 -17.72 7.13
N ASP A 194 -9.42 -17.05 6.04
CA ASP A 194 -8.68 -17.16 4.77
C ASP A 194 -7.47 -16.22 4.84
N ILE A 195 -6.28 -16.80 4.89
CA ILE A 195 -5.01 -16.10 5.00
C ILE A 195 -4.11 -16.26 3.77
N ASP A 196 -4.54 -16.95 2.74
CA ASP A 196 -3.77 -17.15 1.50
C ASP A 196 -3.70 -15.84 0.70
N ARG A 197 -4.67 -14.98 0.92
CA ARG A 197 -4.72 -13.58 0.49
C ARG A 197 -5.08 -12.71 1.68
N LEU A 198 -4.58 -11.49 1.69
CA LEU A 198 -4.86 -10.55 2.76
C LEU A 198 -5.41 -9.24 2.20
N LYS A 199 -6.35 -8.66 2.91
CA LYS A 199 -6.75 -7.27 2.75
C LYS A 199 -5.75 -6.41 3.51
N LEU A 200 -5.25 -5.37 2.88
CA LEU A 200 -4.36 -4.39 3.51
C LEU A 200 -5.10 -3.06 3.59
N ASP A 201 -5.52 -2.69 4.78
CA ASP A 201 -6.18 -1.41 5.03
C ASP A 201 -5.16 -0.40 5.53
N PHE A 202 -5.04 0.73 4.83
CA PHE A 202 -4.14 1.83 5.20
C PHE A 202 -4.77 3.18 4.90
N THR A 203 -4.32 4.22 5.61
CA THR A 203 -4.85 5.57 5.47
C THR A 203 -3.86 6.46 4.75
N VAL A 204 -4.37 7.32 3.88
CA VAL A 204 -3.60 8.27 3.09
C VAL A 204 -4.18 9.67 3.24
N PRO A 205 -3.37 10.72 3.43
CA PRO A 205 -3.83 12.09 3.49
C PRO A 205 -4.57 12.55 2.24
N GLU A 206 -5.63 13.36 2.39
CA GLU A 206 -6.49 13.89 1.33
C GLU A 206 -5.72 14.52 0.16
N ARG A 207 -4.62 15.22 0.44
CA ARG A 207 -3.75 15.86 -0.57
C ARG A 207 -3.17 14.87 -1.61
N GLN A 208 -3.15 13.59 -1.31
CA GLN A 208 -2.61 12.54 -2.18
C GLN A 208 -3.71 11.76 -2.91
N LEU A 209 -4.98 12.13 -2.76
CA LEU A 209 -6.11 11.44 -3.36
C LEU A 209 -5.99 11.30 -4.89
N SER A 210 -5.57 12.38 -5.56
CA SER A 210 -5.39 12.38 -7.03
C SER A 210 -4.25 11.48 -7.52
N ALA A 211 -3.34 11.09 -6.63
CA ALA A 211 -2.18 10.26 -6.95
C ALA A 211 -2.46 8.75 -6.81
N ILE A 212 -3.63 8.35 -6.26
CA ILE A 212 -3.93 6.95 -5.96
C ILE A 212 -5.18 6.51 -6.72
N GLN A 213 -5.06 5.40 -7.43
CA GLN A 213 -6.15 4.79 -8.19
C GLN A 213 -6.15 3.27 -8.00
N GLY A 214 -7.31 2.64 -8.23
CA GLY A 214 -7.42 1.19 -8.26
C GLY A 214 -6.48 0.57 -9.29
N GLY A 215 -5.92 -0.60 -8.98
CA GLY A 215 -4.97 -1.31 -9.83
C GLY A 215 -3.51 -0.88 -9.68
N MET A 216 -3.20 0.16 -8.89
CA MET A 216 -1.81 0.54 -8.63
C MET A 216 -1.08 -0.54 -7.82
N LYS A 217 0.20 -0.73 -8.14
CA LYS A 217 1.05 -1.68 -7.42
C LYS A 217 1.36 -1.19 -6.01
N ILE A 218 1.33 -2.14 -5.08
CA ILE A 218 1.69 -1.95 -3.69
C ILE A 218 2.90 -2.83 -3.38
N GLU A 219 3.88 -2.25 -2.72
CA GLU A 219 4.95 -2.96 -2.03
C GLU A 219 4.73 -2.81 -0.53
N ALA A 220 4.67 -3.91 0.18
CA ALA A 220 4.51 -3.91 1.63
C ALA A 220 5.66 -4.65 2.31
N VAL A 221 6.14 -4.09 3.41
CA VAL A 221 7.22 -4.68 4.21
C VAL A 221 6.76 -4.79 5.66
N SER A 222 6.94 -5.98 6.25
CA SER A 222 6.68 -6.23 7.66
C SER A 222 7.94 -6.05 8.50
N GLN A 223 7.81 -5.56 9.73
CA GLN A 223 8.94 -5.56 10.67
C GLN A 223 9.42 -6.97 11.04
N ALA A 224 8.53 -7.97 10.96
CA ALA A 224 8.88 -9.37 11.20
C ALA A 224 9.71 -9.97 10.05
N HIS A 225 9.64 -9.40 8.85
CA HIS A 225 10.34 -9.85 7.64
C HIS A 225 10.90 -8.64 6.88
N PRO A 226 11.92 -7.94 7.41
CA PRO A 226 12.40 -6.65 6.87
C PRO A 226 13.03 -6.77 5.48
N GLU A 227 13.60 -7.93 5.15
CA GLU A 227 14.25 -8.19 3.86
C GLU A 227 13.27 -8.64 2.76
N ARG A 228 11.98 -8.88 3.12
CA ARG A 228 11.00 -9.40 2.18
C ARG A 228 9.98 -8.34 1.80
N ILE A 229 9.83 -8.15 0.49
CA ILE A 229 8.80 -7.32 -0.10
C ILE A 229 7.61 -8.21 -0.46
N PHE A 230 6.44 -7.85 0.05
CA PHE A 230 5.17 -8.46 -0.31
C PHE A 230 4.48 -7.58 -1.34
N ASN A 231 4.22 -8.14 -2.51
CA ASN A 231 3.61 -7.41 -3.59
C ASN A 231 2.09 -7.52 -3.53
N GLY A 232 1.43 -6.47 -3.99
CA GLY A 232 -0.01 -6.40 -4.05
C GLY A 232 -0.49 -5.32 -5.00
N GLU A 233 -1.78 -5.04 -4.92
CA GLU A 233 -2.42 -4.00 -5.73
C GLU A 233 -3.49 -3.26 -4.91
N VAL A 234 -3.73 -2.01 -5.26
CA VAL A 234 -4.84 -1.20 -4.73
C VAL A 234 -6.13 -1.76 -5.30
N MET A 235 -7.03 -2.24 -4.43
CA MET A 235 -8.36 -2.70 -4.83
C MET A 235 -9.34 -1.55 -4.96
N ILE A 236 -9.42 -0.75 -3.90
CA ILE A 236 -10.41 0.33 -3.80
C ILE A 236 -9.86 1.48 -2.95
N VAL A 237 -10.22 2.67 -3.36
CA VAL A 237 -10.07 3.89 -2.57
C VAL A 237 -11.43 4.25 -2.03
N GLU A 238 -11.56 4.38 -0.71
CA GLU A 238 -12.82 4.72 -0.07
C GLU A 238 -13.26 6.14 -0.50
N ALA A 239 -14.52 6.28 -0.87
CA ALA A 239 -15.05 7.57 -1.34
C ALA A 239 -15.21 8.60 -0.21
N ARG A 240 -15.15 8.15 1.05
CA ARG A 240 -15.32 8.99 2.23
C ARG A 240 -13.98 9.39 2.81
N VAL A 241 -13.79 10.71 3.00
CA VAL A 241 -12.69 11.27 3.78
C VAL A 241 -13.13 11.43 5.23
N ASP A 242 -12.33 10.97 6.17
CA ASP A 242 -12.55 11.22 7.59
C ASP A 242 -12.29 12.70 7.88
N PRO A 243 -13.31 13.45 8.38
CA PRO A 243 -13.17 14.89 8.63
C PRO A 243 -12.24 15.23 9.80
N GLN A 244 -11.97 14.29 10.70
CA GLN A 244 -11.09 14.53 11.85
C GLN A 244 -9.61 14.35 11.47
N THR A 245 -9.31 13.30 10.74
CA THR A 245 -7.92 12.98 10.35
C THR A 245 -7.52 13.56 9.01
N ARG A 246 -8.48 14.04 8.19
CA ARG A 246 -8.28 14.49 6.80
C ARG A 246 -7.56 13.43 5.97
N ALA A 247 -7.94 12.18 6.17
CA ALA A 247 -7.41 11.03 5.48
C ALA A 247 -8.54 10.16 4.91
N PHE A 248 -8.23 9.39 3.91
CA PHE A 248 -9.12 8.38 3.34
C PHE A 248 -8.49 6.99 3.46
N THR A 249 -9.35 5.98 3.54
CA THR A 249 -8.91 4.59 3.61
C THR A 249 -8.69 4.04 2.21
N VAL A 250 -7.58 3.36 2.04
CA VAL A 250 -7.29 2.57 0.84
C VAL A 250 -7.21 1.11 1.24
N ARG A 251 -7.88 0.26 0.48
CA ARG A 251 -7.78 -1.18 0.63
C ARG A 251 -7.00 -1.77 -0.53
N GLY A 252 -5.94 -2.46 -0.21
CA GLY A 252 -5.15 -3.26 -1.13
C GLY A 252 -5.39 -4.75 -0.93
N ARG A 253 -4.96 -5.53 -1.91
CA ARG A 253 -4.82 -6.98 -1.83
C ARG A 253 -3.34 -7.32 -1.78
N LEU A 254 -2.95 -8.20 -0.87
CA LEU A 254 -1.63 -8.81 -0.80
C LEU A 254 -1.76 -10.32 -0.99
N ASP A 255 -0.88 -10.89 -1.78
CA ASP A 255 -0.74 -12.34 -1.89
C ASP A 255 0.14 -12.87 -0.77
N ASN A 256 -0.27 -13.97 -0.13
CA ASN A 256 0.42 -14.55 1.02
C ASN A 256 0.48 -16.08 0.92
N PRO A 257 1.00 -16.65 -0.17
CA PRO A 257 0.96 -18.10 -0.42
C PRO A 257 1.69 -18.90 0.64
N ASP A 258 2.73 -18.34 1.25
CA ASP A 258 3.52 -19.01 2.29
C ASP A 258 2.95 -18.79 3.70
N GLY A 259 1.86 -18.06 3.85
CA GLY A 259 1.22 -17.75 5.13
C GLY A 259 2.12 -16.99 6.12
N GLN A 260 3.15 -16.30 5.66
CA GLN A 260 4.11 -15.57 6.52
C GLN A 260 3.51 -14.30 7.13
N LEU A 261 2.67 -13.62 6.36
CA LEU A 261 1.88 -12.51 6.91
C LEU A 261 0.71 -13.07 7.71
N LYS A 262 0.48 -12.48 8.87
CA LYS A 262 -0.66 -12.83 9.71
C LYS A 262 -1.62 -11.64 9.81
N PRO A 263 -2.93 -11.87 9.84
CA PRO A 263 -3.89 -10.82 10.17
C PRO A 263 -3.52 -10.11 11.47
N GLY A 264 -3.65 -8.79 11.49
CA GLY A 264 -3.23 -7.93 12.59
C GLY A 264 -1.82 -7.36 12.48
N MET A 265 -0.98 -7.87 11.57
CA MET A 265 0.36 -7.31 11.37
C MET A 265 0.31 -5.89 10.80
N LEU A 266 1.19 -5.03 11.33
CA LEU A 266 1.45 -3.70 10.79
C LEU A 266 2.48 -3.81 9.66
N LEU A 267 2.16 -3.19 8.52
CA LEU A 267 3.00 -3.19 7.32
C LEU A 267 3.31 -1.75 6.92
N ARG A 268 4.56 -1.52 6.53
CA ARG A 268 4.93 -0.30 5.80
C ARG A 268 4.57 -0.51 4.34
N VAL A 269 3.73 0.36 3.83
CA VAL A 269 3.15 0.31 2.49
C VAL A 269 3.80 1.36 1.63
N ARG A 270 4.21 1.00 0.43
CA ARG A 270 4.65 1.90 -0.63
C ARG A 270 3.78 1.67 -1.85
N ILE A 271 3.04 2.70 -2.26
CA ILE A 271 2.27 2.68 -3.50
C ILE A 271 3.13 3.32 -4.57
N ILE A 272 3.34 2.61 -5.67
CA ILE A 272 4.08 3.12 -6.83
C ILE A 272 3.11 3.97 -7.64
N SER A 273 3.17 5.29 -7.44
CA SER A 273 2.27 6.24 -8.10
C SER A 273 3.00 7.04 -9.18
N ASN A 274 2.27 7.39 -10.24
CA ASN A 274 2.73 8.27 -11.31
C ASN A 274 4.12 7.92 -11.87
N PRO A 275 4.35 6.72 -12.42
CA PRO A 275 5.58 6.45 -13.14
C PRO A 275 5.64 7.41 -14.34
N ARG A 276 6.69 8.22 -14.41
CA ARG A 276 6.94 9.16 -15.50
C ARG A 276 8.41 9.18 -15.85
N GLU A 277 8.69 9.49 -17.09
CA GLU A 277 10.04 9.78 -17.52
C GLU A 277 10.43 11.20 -17.08
N ALA A 278 11.58 11.33 -16.45
CA ALA A 278 12.10 12.61 -16.02
C ALA A 278 13.62 12.66 -16.16
N LEU A 279 14.12 13.85 -16.42
CA LEU A 279 15.56 14.09 -16.40
C LEU A 279 16.07 14.03 -14.97
N THR A 280 17.11 13.25 -14.74
CA THR A 280 17.73 13.07 -13.42
C THR A 280 19.19 13.41 -13.42
N ILE A 281 19.66 13.96 -12.31
CA ILE A 281 21.06 14.23 -12.02
C ILE A 281 21.40 13.73 -10.61
N PRO A 282 22.66 13.36 -10.33
CA PRO A 282 23.08 13.12 -8.96
C PRO A 282 22.89 14.37 -8.08
N GLU A 283 22.41 14.21 -6.85
CA GLU A 283 22.18 15.33 -5.91
C GLU A 283 23.48 16.13 -5.65
N ALA A 284 24.64 15.46 -5.73
CA ALA A 284 25.94 16.09 -5.59
C ALA A 284 26.27 17.14 -6.67
N ALA A 285 25.52 17.18 -7.79
CA ALA A 285 25.69 18.19 -8.83
C ALA A 285 25.03 19.54 -8.49
N LEU A 286 24.13 19.55 -7.48
CA LEU A 286 23.42 20.77 -7.08
C LEU A 286 24.32 21.73 -6.31
N VAL A 287 24.31 22.98 -6.71
CA VAL A 287 25.00 24.08 -6.03
C VAL A 287 23.95 25.11 -5.59
N PRO A 288 23.54 25.09 -4.30
CA PRO A 288 22.63 26.08 -3.78
C PRO A 288 23.32 27.44 -3.68
N LEU A 289 22.71 28.49 -4.21
CA LEU A 289 23.20 29.84 -4.11
C LEU A 289 22.03 30.83 -3.89
N ALA A 290 22.05 31.56 -2.80
CA ALA A 290 21.06 32.61 -2.48
C ALA A 290 19.58 32.14 -2.57
N GLY A 291 19.31 30.88 -2.20
CA GLY A 291 17.96 30.31 -2.26
C GLY A 291 17.55 29.71 -3.61
N GLU A 292 18.41 29.80 -4.63
CA GLU A 292 18.19 29.20 -5.93
C GLU A 292 19.06 27.97 -6.13
N GLN A 293 18.55 27.00 -6.91
CA GLN A 293 19.31 25.80 -7.28
C GLN A 293 20.00 26.02 -8.63
N SER A 294 21.28 25.72 -8.69
CA SER A 294 22.07 25.81 -9.93
C SER A 294 22.97 24.59 -10.09
N VAL A 295 23.42 24.36 -11.28
CA VAL A 295 24.41 23.34 -11.63
C VAL A 295 25.50 23.94 -12.52
N PHE A 296 26.66 23.29 -12.57
CA PHE A 296 27.68 23.61 -13.58
C PHE A 296 27.57 22.63 -14.73
N VAL A 297 27.17 23.11 -15.90
CA VAL A 297 27.11 22.35 -17.15
C VAL A 297 28.47 22.41 -17.83
N VAL A 298 29.01 21.28 -18.23
CA VAL A 298 30.25 21.20 -18.99
C VAL A 298 29.97 21.46 -20.46
N LYS A 299 30.65 22.45 -21.04
CA LYS A 299 30.62 22.73 -22.47
C LYS A 299 31.96 22.41 -23.09
N LYS A 300 31.94 21.73 -24.22
CA LYS A 300 33.15 21.49 -25.03
C LYS A 300 33.46 22.73 -25.87
N THR A 301 34.71 23.21 -25.82
CA THR A 301 35.19 24.35 -26.58
C THR A 301 36.44 23.94 -27.39
N GLU A 302 36.88 24.76 -28.33
CA GLU A 302 38.05 24.45 -29.15
C GLU A 302 39.35 24.27 -28.34
N GLY A 303 39.39 24.79 -27.08
CA GLY A 303 40.52 24.68 -26.16
C GLY A 303 40.35 23.70 -25.01
N GLY A 304 39.32 22.83 -25.00
CA GLY A 304 39.04 21.90 -23.92
C GLY A 304 37.63 21.97 -23.39
N HIS A 305 37.45 21.87 -22.08
CA HIS A 305 36.14 21.92 -21.44
C HIS A 305 36.02 23.19 -20.57
N MET A 306 34.84 23.81 -20.60
CA MET A 306 34.51 24.98 -19.79
C MET A 306 33.22 24.72 -19.06
N VAL A 307 33.06 25.22 -17.84
CA VAL A 307 31.79 25.11 -17.11
C VAL A 307 30.97 26.37 -17.24
N GLN A 308 29.67 26.19 -17.43
CA GLN A 308 28.67 27.25 -17.38
C GLN A 308 27.72 26.99 -16.22
N ARG A 309 27.61 27.97 -15.32
CA ARG A 309 26.58 27.91 -14.28
C ARG A 309 25.22 28.13 -14.90
N ARG A 310 24.29 27.24 -14.59
CA ARG A 310 22.93 27.31 -15.08
C ARG A 310 21.95 27.09 -13.93
N LYS A 311 20.96 27.98 -13.82
CA LYS A 311 19.83 27.83 -12.90
C LYS A 311 18.98 26.68 -13.37
N VAL A 312 18.54 25.83 -12.42
CA VAL A 312 17.68 24.68 -12.66
C VAL A 312 16.46 24.71 -11.75
N GLN A 313 15.33 24.26 -12.28
CA GLN A 313 14.17 23.94 -11.47
C GLN A 313 14.21 22.45 -11.13
N ILE A 314 14.20 22.15 -9.84
CA ILE A 314 14.25 20.76 -9.37
C ILE A 314 12.86 20.31 -8.93
N GLY A 315 12.60 19.03 -9.14
CA GLY A 315 11.40 18.34 -8.67
C GLY A 315 11.71 17.44 -7.48
N HIS A 316 11.34 16.18 -7.59
CA HIS A 316 11.48 15.20 -6.53
C HIS A 316 12.93 14.73 -6.33
N ARG A 317 13.30 14.47 -5.07
CA ARG A 317 14.62 13.89 -4.70
C ARG A 317 14.40 12.44 -4.29
N TYR A 318 15.19 11.54 -4.83
CA TYR A 318 15.11 10.11 -4.51
C TYR A 318 16.45 9.40 -4.71
N LEU A 319 16.80 8.49 -3.84
CA LEU A 319 17.97 7.62 -3.93
C LEU A 319 19.28 8.33 -4.34
N GLY A 320 19.53 9.56 -3.82
CA GLY A 320 20.72 10.35 -4.15
C GLY A 320 20.70 11.02 -5.52
N LYS A 321 19.57 10.97 -6.23
CA LYS A 321 19.31 11.69 -7.47
C LYS A 321 18.21 12.75 -7.29
N VAL A 322 18.17 13.71 -8.21
CA VAL A 322 17.20 14.80 -8.22
C VAL A 322 16.59 14.91 -9.60
N GLU A 323 15.27 15.01 -9.64
CA GLU A 323 14.52 15.32 -10.85
C GLU A 323 14.78 16.77 -11.27
N VAL A 324 14.99 16.99 -12.56
CA VAL A 324 15.13 18.33 -13.16
C VAL A 324 13.89 18.60 -14.01
N LEU A 325 13.11 19.60 -13.58
CA LEU A 325 11.89 20.02 -14.29
C LEU A 325 12.20 20.98 -15.44
N ALA A 326 13.23 21.82 -15.28
CA ALA A 326 13.66 22.77 -16.31
C ALA A 326 15.13 23.18 -16.12
N GLY A 327 15.76 23.59 -17.23
CA GLY A 327 17.12 24.13 -17.24
C GLY A 327 18.21 23.18 -17.77
N LEU A 328 17.90 21.89 -17.98
CA LEU A 328 18.85 20.93 -18.57
C LEU A 328 18.18 20.13 -19.69
N SER A 329 19.02 19.57 -20.56
CA SER A 329 18.64 18.67 -21.64
C SER A 329 19.29 17.30 -21.43
N GLN A 330 18.65 16.26 -21.96
CA GLN A 330 19.22 14.90 -21.93
C GLN A 330 20.58 14.87 -22.62
N GLY A 331 21.55 14.17 -22.03
CA GLY A 331 22.90 14.01 -22.56
C GLY A 331 23.85 15.16 -22.18
N GLU A 332 23.38 16.25 -21.57
CA GLU A 332 24.31 17.26 -21.00
C GLU A 332 25.10 16.68 -19.84
N GLN A 333 26.33 17.15 -19.66
CA GLN A 333 27.19 16.76 -18.55
C GLN A 333 27.15 17.82 -17.45
N VAL A 334 26.89 17.40 -16.20
CA VAL A 334 26.88 18.27 -15.03
C VAL A 334 27.98 17.87 -14.05
N VAL A 335 28.66 18.86 -13.47
CA VAL A 335 29.76 18.60 -12.51
C VAL A 335 29.20 18.08 -11.20
N THR A 336 29.72 16.93 -10.72
CA THR A 336 29.31 16.29 -9.46
C THR A 336 30.35 16.41 -8.34
N ARG A 337 31.62 16.59 -8.70
CA ARG A 337 32.70 16.83 -7.72
C ARG A 337 33.59 17.99 -8.20
N GLY A 338 34.07 18.78 -7.25
CA GLY A 338 34.86 19.97 -7.51
C GLY A 338 34.05 21.25 -7.66
N THR A 339 32.74 21.21 -7.42
CA THR A 339 31.81 22.32 -7.56
C THR A 339 32.13 23.56 -6.73
N LEU A 340 32.84 23.39 -5.59
CA LEU A 340 33.27 24.48 -4.70
C LEU A 340 34.49 25.25 -5.22
N ASN A 341 35.29 24.63 -6.11
CA ASN A 341 36.56 25.16 -6.60
C ASN A 341 36.45 25.77 -8.00
N ILE A 342 35.28 25.84 -8.58
CA ILE A 342 35.06 26.34 -9.92
C ILE A 342 34.12 27.57 -9.93
N ARG A 343 34.33 28.42 -10.90
CA ARG A 343 33.49 29.62 -11.17
C ARG A 343 32.87 29.51 -12.55
N ASP A 344 31.84 30.31 -12.77
CA ASP A 344 31.24 30.41 -14.10
C ASP A 344 32.27 30.80 -15.17
N GLY A 345 32.25 30.10 -16.30
CA GLY A 345 33.19 30.34 -17.39
C GLY A 345 34.59 29.76 -17.19
N GLN A 346 34.90 29.01 -16.13
CA GLN A 346 36.22 28.48 -15.84
C GLN A 346 36.53 27.23 -16.67
N ALA A 347 37.82 27.12 -17.11
CA ALA A 347 38.30 25.91 -17.76
C ALA A 347 38.43 24.75 -16.75
N VAL A 348 37.97 23.56 -17.18
CA VAL A 348 38.01 22.34 -16.35
C VAL A 348 38.59 21.17 -17.12
N SER A 349 39.19 20.22 -16.40
CA SER A 349 39.63 18.95 -16.95
C SER A 349 38.74 17.83 -16.43
N LEU A 350 38.20 17.02 -17.34
CA LEU A 350 37.53 15.78 -17.01
C LEU A 350 38.56 14.66 -16.98
N PRO A 351 38.54 13.75 -16.00
CA PRO A 351 39.37 12.56 -16.07
C PRO A 351 38.95 11.79 -17.34
N ALA A 352 39.96 11.24 -18.06
CA ALA A 352 39.71 10.38 -19.20
C ALA A 352 38.76 9.26 -18.77
N GLU A 353 37.70 8.98 -19.58
CA GLU A 353 36.78 7.86 -19.37
C GLU A 353 37.54 6.54 -19.41
N ASN A 354 38.16 6.15 -18.31
CA ASN A 354 38.64 4.79 -18.12
C ASN A 354 37.56 4.05 -17.34
N GLY A 355 36.98 3.07 -18.02
CA GLY A 355 36.08 2.04 -17.66
C GLY A 355 35.60 1.90 -16.21
N ALA A 356 34.33 1.64 -16.11
CA ALA A 356 33.65 1.14 -14.92
C ALA A 356 34.57 0.22 -14.09
N ALA A 357 34.89 0.66 -12.87
CA ALA A 357 35.36 -0.24 -11.84
C ALA A 357 34.39 -0.19 -10.68
N SER A 358 33.62 -1.27 -10.59
CA SER A 358 32.94 -1.78 -9.41
C SER A 358 33.77 -1.55 -8.13
N GLN A 359 33.20 -0.90 -7.14
CA GLN A 359 33.27 -1.30 -5.74
C GLN A 359 32.08 -0.76 -4.98
#